data_a480cbc9585de6996c768eb9df0e9918
#
_entry.id   a480cbc9585de6996c768eb9df0e9918
#
_cell.length_a   1.000
_cell.length_b   1.000
_cell.length_c   1.000
_cell.angle_alpha   90.00
_cell.angle_beta   90.00
_cell.angle_gamma   90.00
#
_symmetry.space_group_name_H-M   'P 1'
#
loop_
_entity.id
_entity.type
_entity.pdbx_description
1 polymer ?
#
loop_
_entity_poly.entity_id
_entity_poly.type
_entity_poly.pdbx_seq_one_letter_code
_entity_poly.pdbx_strand_id
1 'polypeptide(L)'
;MSPDFPDKQFYLAIDQGGHASRAIVFNGLGEMITETFQDITVQHPQADFVEHDPIELLQSIERSLNLILEDLGDQTANIVAAGLATQRSNIVCWDKQSGKALCPIISWQDRRNYEWLQQFKPRAEDIHKTTGLFLSPHYGASKLRWCLEHYPAIQNALDEGMLCMGPMASYLVFKLSKEHHFLTDVVNASRTQLWSLHTNDWDPALLDLFNIPLQALPLCRPTTSHYGHLKLGQYDIPLKLVTGDQSAAMFAYGHVQPDTAYINTGTGAFVSRPSGPLKIYGRRLLTSVVEQSEQDTQYVLEGTVNGAGSALSWLAEEHQITNIQSELAHWLADTLEPPLFFNGISGLASPFWIADFPTRFDRDNCSDAEKVVAVIESIVFLLCANIEEMKKLSSPPEQIQISGGIAVQDGLCQRLADLCRLPIYRPVECEATARGVAYLLSGQPDKWPESEPGIWFEPTSNPALQERYRQWTAAMLNIMRS
;
A
#
# COMPACT_ATOMS: atom_id res chain seq x y z
N MET A 1 14.00 -20.61 -31.87
CA MET A 1 13.95 -19.63 -30.78
C MET A 1 15.37 -19.49 -30.30
N SER A 2 15.99 -18.33 -30.45
CA SER A 2 17.34 -18.07 -29.92
C SER A 2 17.26 -18.21 -28.40
N PRO A 3 18.28 -18.74 -27.70
CA PRO A 3 18.29 -18.74 -26.24
C PRO A 3 18.21 -17.28 -25.81
N ASP A 4 17.08 -16.92 -25.16
CA ASP A 4 16.88 -15.60 -24.59
C ASP A 4 17.94 -15.45 -23.48
N PHE A 5 18.83 -14.48 -23.64
CA PHE A 5 19.78 -14.09 -22.61
C PHE A 5 19.05 -13.17 -21.63
N PRO A 6 18.73 -13.60 -20.40
CA PRO A 6 17.95 -12.82 -19.44
C PRO A 6 18.60 -11.47 -19.10
N ASP A 7 19.92 -11.39 -19.19
CA ASP A 7 20.72 -10.18 -18.97
C ASP A 7 20.50 -9.09 -20.02
N LYS A 8 19.93 -9.43 -21.17
CA LYS A 8 19.66 -8.50 -22.29
C LYS A 8 18.20 -8.09 -22.42
N GLN A 9 17.30 -8.69 -21.66
CA GLN A 9 15.90 -8.28 -21.61
C GLN A 9 15.70 -7.31 -20.45
N PHE A 10 15.12 -6.16 -20.74
CA PHE A 10 14.84 -5.14 -19.73
C PHE A 10 13.35 -5.05 -19.44
N TYR A 11 13.03 -4.78 -18.19
CA TYR A 11 11.70 -4.57 -17.66
C TYR A 11 11.62 -3.19 -17.02
N LEU A 12 10.68 -2.36 -17.51
CA LEU A 12 10.46 -1.02 -17.01
C LEU A 12 9.37 -1.05 -15.93
N ALA A 13 9.72 -0.71 -14.72
CA ALA A 13 8.79 -0.52 -13.61
C ALA A 13 8.51 0.97 -13.40
N ILE A 14 7.23 1.36 -13.44
CA ILE A 14 6.75 2.69 -13.05
C ILE A 14 6.10 2.54 -11.68
N ASP A 15 6.65 3.21 -10.68
CA ASP A 15 6.10 3.25 -9.31
C ASP A 15 5.57 4.66 -9.00
N GLN A 16 4.24 4.77 -8.88
CA GLN A 16 3.56 6.01 -8.53
C GLN A 16 3.27 6.02 -7.03
N GLY A 17 4.22 6.55 -6.27
CA GLY A 17 4.12 6.73 -4.82
C GLY A 17 3.38 7.99 -4.39
N GLY A 18 3.28 8.22 -3.07
CA GLY A 18 2.56 9.35 -2.47
C GLY A 18 3.26 10.70 -2.63
N HIS A 19 4.57 10.70 -2.71
CA HIS A 19 5.40 11.91 -2.73
C HIS A 19 6.32 11.96 -3.95
N ALA A 20 6.35 10.90 -4.74
CA ALA A 20 7.20 10.83 -5.92
C ALA A 20 6.70 9.82 -6.94
N SER A 21 7.09 10.04 -8.21
CA SER A 21 7.03 9.07 -9.29
C SER A 21 8.43 8.54 -9.55
N ARG A 22 8.55 7.22 -9.72
CA ARG A 22 9.81 6.55 -10.07
C ARG A 22 9.64 5.77 -11.36
N ALA A 23 10.71 5.73 -12.14
CA ALA A 23 10.84 4.79 -13.26
C ALA A 23 12.17 4.07 -13.09
N ILE A 24 12.12 2.75 -13.02
CA ILE A 24 13.30 1.91 -12.75
C ILE A 24 13.33 0.78 -13.78
N VAL A 25 14.50 0.54 -14.34
CA VAL A 25 14.72 -0.53 -15.32
C VAL A 25 15.56 -1.64 -14.69
N PHE A 26 15.05 -2.86 -14.78
CA PHE A 26 15.73 -4.06 -14.34
C PHE A 26 16.03 -4.98 -15.54
N ASN A 27 17.12 -5.74 -15.47
CA ASN A 27 17.34 -6.84 -16.41
C ASN A 27 16.56 -8.11 -15.97
N GLY A 28 16.62 -9.15 -16.79
CA GLY A 28 15.95 -10.43 -16.48
C GLY A 28 16.55 -11.23 -15.32
N LEU A 29 17.66 -10.74 -14.73
CA LEU A 29 18.26 -11.28 -13.51
C LEU A 29 17.84 -10.51 -12.26
N GLY A 30 17.03 -9.45 -12.40
CA GLY A 30 16.59 -8.59 -11.31
C GLY A 30 17.62 -7.55 -10.86
N GLU A 31 18.67 -7.33 -11.66
CA GLU A 31 19.65 -6.28 -11.40
C GLU A 31 19.10 -4.95 -11.91
N MET A 32 19.20 -3.89 -11.10
CA MET A 32 18.83 -2.53 -11.48
C MET A 32 19.84 -1.98 -12.50
N ILE A 33 19.35 -1.51 -13.63
CA ILE A 33 20.15 -0.93 -14.72
C ILE A 33 20.20 0.59 -14.58
N THR A 34 19.06 1.23 -14.39
CA THR A 34 18.94 2.67 -14.18
C THR A 34 17.65 3.00 -13.44
N GLU A 35 17.66 4.13 -12.73
CA GLU A 35 16.51 4.64 -12.00
C GLU A 35 16.37 6.14 -12.18
N THR A 36 15.13 6.62 -12.08
CA THR A 36 14.80 8.04 -12.06
C THR A 36 13.72 8.32 -11.03
N PHE A 37 13.77 9.52 -10.49
CA PHE A 37 12.91 9.97 -9.41
C PHE A 37 12.42 11.40 -9.68
N GLN A 38 11.13 11.66 -9.45
CA GLN A 38 10.51 12.98 -9.56
C GLN A 38 9.56 13.20 -8.40
N ASP A 39 9.80 14.24 -7.60
CA ASP A 39 8.88 14.66 -6.53
C ASP A 39 7.54 15.09 -7.09
N ILE A 40 6.47 14.85 -6.29
CA ILE A 40 5.13 15.36 -6.51
C ILE A 40 4.59 16.02 -5.25
N THR A 41 3.75 17.02 -5.44
CA THR A 41 3.15 17.78 -4.34
C THR A 41 1.90 17.09 -3.80
N VAL A 42 1.82 16.95 -2.47
CA VAL A 42 0.59 16.60 -1.76
C VAL A 42 -0.10 17.89 -1.32
N GLN A 43 -1.35 18.09 -1.72
CA GLN A 43 -2.13 19.28 -1.41
C GLN A 43 -3.13 19.01 -0.29
N HIS A 44 -3.28 19.95 0.62
CA HIS A 44 -4.23 19.91 1.73
C HIS A 44 -5.14 21.15 1.70
N PRO A 45 -6.10 21.23 0.74
CA PRO A 45 -6.95 22.43 0.61
C PRO A 45 -7.87 22.67 1.80
N GLN A 46 -8.19 21.61 2.57
CA GLN A 46 -8.93 21.64 3.83
C GLN A 46 -8.37 20.56 4.79
N ALA A 47 -8.76 20.59 6.04
CA ALA A 47 -8.24 19.67 7.08
C ALA A 47 -8.37 18.18 6.71
N ASP A 48 -9.51 17.78 6.12
CA ASP A 48 -9.79 16.38 5.77
C ASP A 48 -9.54 16.05 4.30
N PHE A 49 -9.02 17.01 3.52
CA PHE A 49 -8.79 16.86 2.09
C PHE A 49 -7.31 16.61 1.80
N VAL A 50 -7.04 15.56 1.04
CA VAL A 50 -5.68 15.22 0.58
C VAL A 50 -5.75 14.92 -0.92
N GLU A 51 -5.06 15.73 -1.70
CA GLU A 51 -5.18 15.76 -3.17
C GLU A 51 -3.83 15.80 -3.86
N HIS A 52 -3.79 15.34 -5.12
CA HIS A 52 -2.67 15.58 -6.03
C HIS A 52 -3.20 16.26 -7.31
N ASP A 53 -2.37 17.10 -7.90
CA ASP A 53 -2.65 17.65 -9.23
C ASP A 53 -2.46 16.56 -10.29
N PRO A 54 -3.50 16.21 -11.08
CA PRO A 54 -3.39 15.21 -12.13
C PRO A 54 -2.38 15.55 -13.21
N ILE A 55 -2.15 16.83 -13.47
CA ILE A 55 -1.20 17.31 -14.49
C ILE A 55 0.22 17.16 -13.97
N GLU A 56 0.51 17.64 -12.76
CA GLU A 56 1.83 17.48 -12.13
C GLU A 56 2.22 16.02 -12.03
N LEU A 57 1.31 15.16 -11.56
CA LEU A 57 1.55 13.74 -11.40
C LEU A 57 1.85 13.06 -12.74
N LEU A 58 1.09 13.34 -13.79
CA LEU A 58 1.35 12.79 -15.12
C LEU A 58 2.69 13.28 -15.67
N GLN A 59 2.99 14.58 -15.55
CA GLN A 59 4.26 15.16 -15.98
C GLN A 59 5.47 14.61 -15.23
N SER A 60 5.32 14.25 -13.96
CA SER A 60 6.40 13.63 -13.19
C SER A 60 6.76 12.24 -13.74
N ILE A 61 5.76 11.44 -14.12
CA ILE A 61 5.97 10.15 -14.79
C ILE A 61 6.62 10.35 -16.16
N GLU A 62 6.08 11.27 -16.97
CA GLU A 62 6.63 11.56 -18.33
C GLU A 62 8.09 12.02 -18.25
N ARG A 63 8.45 12.87 -17.27
CA ARG A 63 9.83 13.29 -17.03
C ARG A 63 10.72 12.12 -16.64
N SER A 64 10.28 11.27 -15.71
CA SER A 64 11.01 10.05 -15.32
C SER A 64 11.26 9.15 -16.52
N LEU A 65 10.25 8.94 -17.36
CA LEU A 65 10.39 8.12 -18.57
C LEU A 65 11.36 8.72 -19.61
N ASN A 66 11.35 10.04 -19.80
CA ASN A 66 12.28 10.71 -20.69
C ASN A 66 13.74 10.60 -20.20
N LEU A 67 13.96 10.69 -18.88
CA LEU A 67 15.29 10.46 -18.30
C LEU A 67 15.76 9.02 -18.50
N ILE A 68 14.89 8.02 -18.34
CA ILE A 68 15.19 6.62 -18.67
C ILE A 68 15.62 6.48 -20.15
N LEU A 69 14.91 7.15 -21.05
CA LEU A 69 15.25 7.13 -22.48
C LEU A 69 16.63 7.74 -22.74
N GLU A 70 16.96 8.85 -22.09
CA GLU A 70 18.26 9.52 -22.18
C GLU A 70 19.39 8.63 -21.65
N ASP A 71 19.20 8.00 -20.49
CA ASP A 71 20.20 7.15 -19.84
C ASP A 71 20.49 5.87 -20.65
N LEU A 72 19.45 5.23 -21.17
CA LEU A 72 19.59 3.96 -21.91
C LEU A 72 20.01 4.15 -23.36
N GLY A 73 19.67 5.28 -24.00
CA GLY A 73 19.91 5.52 -25.42
C GLY A 73 19.39 4.36 -26.28
N ASP A 74 20.26 3.76 -27.09
CA ASP A 74 19.91 2.64 -27.99
C ASP A 74 19.50 1.36 -27.21
N GLN A 75 19.90 1.20 -25.94
CA GLN A 75 19.53 0.05 -25.12
C GLN A 75 18.04 0.07 -24.73
N THR A 76 17.33 1.19 -24.93
CA THR A 76 15.87 1.28 -24.76
C THR A 76 15.14 0.21 -25.60
N ALA A 77 15.72 -0.20 -26.74
CA ALA A 77 15.19 -1.30 -27.56
C ALA A 77 15.14 -2.65 -26.83
N ASN A 78 15.88 -2.82 -25.73
CA ASN A 78 15.90 -4.04 -24.93
C ASN A 78 14.72 -4.11 -23.94
N ILE A 79 13.96 -3.02 -23.73
CA ILE A 79 12.79 -3.03 -22.87
C ILE A 79 11.67 -3.83 -23.55
N VAL A 80 11.40 -5.02 -23.02
CA VAL A 80 10.41 -5.96 -23.59
C VAL A 80 9.01 -5.80 -22.99
N ALA A 81 8.90 -5.19 -21.81
CA ALA A 81 7.64 -4.91 -21.16
C ALA A 81 7.77 -3.77 -20.13
N ALA A 82 6.66 -3.07 -19.90
CA ALA A 82 6.49 -2.11 -18.82
C ALA A 82 5.38 -2.57 -17.84
N GLY A 83 5.48 -2.15 -16.59
CA GLY A 83 4.48 -2.32 -15.55
C GLY A 83 4.28 -1.04 -14.75
N LEU A 84 3.06 -0.86 -14.27
CA LEU A 84 2.64 0.29 -13.47
C LEU A 84 2.16 -0.18 -12.10
N ALA A 85 2.85 0.23 -11.05
CA ALA A 85 2.37 0.14 -9.68
C ALA A 85 1.89 1.51 -9.20
N THR A 86 0.80 1.56 -8.45
CA THR A 86 0.23 2.81 -7.94
C THR A 86 -0.17 2.68 -6.49
N GLN A 87 -0.22 3.82 -5.78
CA GLN A 87 -0.95 3.87 -4.52
C GLN A 87 -2.36 3.35 -4.70
N ARG A 88 -2.77 2.45 -3.82
CA ARG A 88 -4.13 1.91 -3.82
C ARG A 88 -5.14 2.93 -3.27
N SER A 89 -6.39 2.82 -3.65
CA SER A 89 -7.54 3.62 -3.16
C SER A 89 -7.55 5.10 -3.53
N ASN A 90 -6.59 5.60 -4.29
CA ASN A 90 -6.68 6.91 -4.93
C ASN A 90 -7.68 6.86 -6.08
N ILE A 91 -8.47 7.93 -6.25
CA ILE A 91 -9.47 8.03 -7.32
C ILE A 91 -9.33 9.31 -8.13
N VAL A 92 -9.86 9.27 -9.32
CA VAL A 92 -9.98 10.44 -10.21
C VAL A 92 -11.16 10.29 -11.16
N CYS A 93 -11.70 11.42 -11.62
CA CYS A 93 -12.72 11.49 -12.67
C CYS A 93 -12.19 12.29 -13.84
N TRP A 94 -12.44 11.84 -15.07
CA TRP A 94 -11.99 12.53 -16.27
C TRP A 94 -12.99 12.41 -17.43
N ASP A 95 -12.88 13.31 -18.39
CA ASP A 95 -13.63 13.27 -19.62
C ASP A 95 -13.01 12.27 -20.61
N LYS A 96 -13.81 11.35 -21.11
CA LYS A 96 -13.36 10.25 -21.99
C LYS A 96 -12.80 10.74 -23.34
N GLN A 97 -13.36 11.82 -23.87
CA GLN A 97 -12.98 12.31 -25.19
C GLN A 97 -11.67 13.10 -25.14
N SER A 98 -11.55 14.01 -24.18
CA SER A 98 -10.37 14.90 -24.06
C SER A 98 -9.26 14.30 -23.20
N GLY A 99 -9.57 13.32 -22.35
CA GLY A 99 -8.67 12.80 -21.32
C GLY A 99 -8.35 13.81 -20.20
N LYS A 100 -9.11 14.92 -20.13
CA LYS A 100 -8.91 15.95 -19.11
C LYS A 100 -9.50 15.51 -17.78
N ALA A 101 -8.71 15.56 -16.70
CA ALA A 101 -9.23 15.36 -15.36
C ALA A 101 -10.27 16.45 -15.02
N LEU A 102 -11.37 16.03 -14.43
CA LEU A 102 -12.50 16.88 -14.03
C LEU A 102 -12.48 17.22 -12.53
N CYS A 103 -11.56 16.60 -11.78
CA CYS A 103 -11.28 16.87 -10.38
C CYS A 103 -9.80 16.58 -10.09
N PRO A 104 -9.25 16.99 -8.92
CA PRO A 104 -7.98 16.50 -8.42
C PRO A 104 -7.98 14.97 -8.25
N ILE A 105 -6.81 14.35 -8.21
CA ILE A 105 -6.68 12.97 -7.74
C ILE A 105 -6.89 13.00 -6.23
N ILE A 106 -7.94 12.33 -5.74
CA ILE A 106 -8.27 12.28 -4.33
C ILE A 106 -7.51 11.09 -3.69
N SER A 107 -6.64 11.42 -2.75
CA SER A 107 -5.76 10.45 -2.08
C SER A 107 -6.51 9.44 -1.22
N TRP A 108 -5.89 8.29 -0.95
CA TRP A 108 -6.36 7.32 0.04
C TRP A 108 -6.41 7.89 1.47
N GLN A 109 -5.59 8.89 1.77
CA GLN A 109 -5.56 9.58 3.07
C GLN A 109 -6.75 10.51 3.29
N ASP A 110 -7.41 10.92 2.22
CA ASP A 110 -8.54 11.84 2.23
C ASP A 110 -9.72 11.28 3.02
N ARG A 111 -10.30 12.11 3.87
CA ARG A 111 -11.40 11.74 4.75
C ARG A 111 -12.71 12.48 4.44
N ARG A 112 -12.75 13.26 3.35
CA ARG A 112 -14.02 13.87 2.92
C ARG A 112 -15.12 12.82 2.83
N ASN A 113 -16.34 13.14 3.08
CA ASN A 113 -17.46 12.21 3.09
C ASN A 113 -17.48 11.19 4.25
N TYR A 114 -16.63 11.36 5.29
CA TYR A 114 -16.65 10.50 6.47
C TYR A 114 -18.03 10.49 7.15
N GLU A 115 -18.63 11.68 7.37
CA GLU A 115 -19.96 11.82 7.99
C GLU A 115 -21.05 11.16 7.16
N TRP A 116 -21.00 11.32 5.84
CA TRP A 116 -21.95 10.69 4.93
C TRP A 116 -21.90 9.17 5.00
N LEU A 117 -20.72 8.56 5.21
CA LEU A 117 -20.58 7.12 5.35
C LEU A 117 -21.25 6.56 6.59
N GLN A 118 -21.49 7.35 7.64
CA GLN A 118 -22.06 6.87 8.92
C GLN A 118 -23.44 6.25 8.73
N GLN A 119 -24.21 6.68 7.74
CA GLN A 119 -25.52 6.11 7.44
C GLN A 119 -25.46 4.62 7.04
N PHE A 120 -24.30 4.15 6.54
CA PHE A 120 -24.10 2.76 6.11
C PHE A 120 -23.53 1.86 7.20
N LYS A 121 -23.31 2.35 8.42
CA LYS A 121 -22.88 1.51 9.55
C LYS A 121 -23.72 0.23 9.74
N PRO A 122 -25.06 0.26 9.58
CA PRO A 122 -25.89 -0.96 9.68
C PRO A 122 -25.55 -2.02 8.59
N ARG A 123 -24.93 -1.62 7.50
CA ARG A 123 -24.52 -2.49 6.39
C ARG A 123 -23.03 -2.81 6.40
N ALA A 124 -22.26 -2.31 7.40
CA ALA A 124 -20.80 -2.44 7.43
C ALA A 124 -20.30 -3.89 7.39
N GLU A 125 -21.02 -4.82 8.05
CA GLU A 125 -20.65 -6.24 8.02
C GLU A 125 -20.88 -6.88 6.65
N ASP A 126 -21.97 -6.54 5.96
CA ASP A 126 -22.27 -7.02 4.60
C ASP A 126 -21.23 -6.48 3.60
N ILE A 127 -20.92 -5.17 3.71
CA ILE A 127 -19.88 -4.53 2.88
C ILE A 127 -18.54 -5.24 3.10
N HIS A 128 -18.18 -5.50 4.36
CA HIS A 128 -16.93 -6.20 4.68
C HIS A 128 -16.90 -7.62 4.13
N LYS A 129 -17.98 -8.39 4.25
CA LYS A 129 -18.06 -9.75 3.70
C LYS A 129 -17.95 -9.76 2.18
N THR A 130 -18.55 -8.79 1.51
CA THR A 130 -18.54 -8.70 0.03
C THR A 130 -17.19 -8.24 -0.49
N THR A 131 -16.60 -7.23 0.13
CA THR A 131 -15.41 -6.53 -0.40
C THR A 131 -14.10 -6.93 0.27
N GLY A 132 -14.13 -7.57 1.44
CA GLY A 132 -12.97 -7.78 2.31
C GLY A 132 -12.52 -6.52 3.06
N LEU A 133 -13.22 -5.38 2.90
CA LEU A 133 -12.82 -4.07 3.40
C LEU A 133 -13.81 -3.56 4.44
N PHE A 134 -13.30 -2.88 5.48
CA PHE A 134 -14.16 -2.16 6.43
C PHE A 134 -14.73 -0.89 5.81
N LEU A 135 -15.92 -0.50 6.26
CA LEU A 135 -16.53 0.77 5.85
C LEU A 135 -15.64 1.95 6.28
N SER A 136 -15.05 2.64 5.32
CA SER A 136 -14.08 3.72 5.57
C SER A 136 -14.00 4.70 4.41
N PRO A 137 -13.79 6.00 4.66
CA PRO A 137 -13.52 7.00 3.62
C PRO A 137 -12.18 6.78 2.91
N HIS A 138 -11.31 5.93 3.44
CA HIS A 138 -10.07 5.50 2.80
C HIS A 138 -10.28 5.00 1.37
N TYR A 139 -11.38 4.28 1.13
CA TYR A 139 -11.65 3.63 -0.15
C TYR A 139 -12.36 4.53 -1.17
N GLY A 140 -12.42 4.06 -2.43
CA GLY A 140 -12.87 4.87 -3.55
C GLY A 140 -14.36 5.25 -3.54
N ALA A 141 -15.27 4.37 -3.09
CA ALA A 141 -16.71 4.54 -3.25
C ALA A 141 -17.26 5.88 -2.76
N SER A 142 -16.95 6.26 -1.51
CA SER A 142 -17.45 7.53 -0.93
C SER A 142 -16.85 8.75 -1.61
N LYS A 143 -15.59 8.67 -2.06
CA LYS A 143 -14.90 9.75 -2.77
C LYS A 143 -15.46 9.95 -4.18
N LEU A 144 -15.72 8.87 -4.91
CA LEU A 144 -16.37 8.89 -6.22
C LEU A 144 -17.78 9.46 -6.12
N ARG A 145 -18.56 9.04 -5.10
CA ARG A 145 -19.88 9.62 -4.82
C ARG A 145 -19.80 11.12 -4.55
N TRP A 146 -18.84 11.53 -3.71
CA TRP A 146 -18.62 12.95 -3.42
C TRP A 146 -18.31 13.76 -4.68
N CYS A 147 -17.48 13.21 -5.58
CA CYS A 147 -17.17 13.86 -6.86
C CYS A 147 -18.42 14.08 -7.72
N LEU A 148 -19.30 13.08 -7.83
CA LEU A 148 -20.56 13.20 -8.56
C LEU A 148 -21.47 14.29 -7.99
N GLU A 149 -21.45 14.53 -6.69
CA GLU A 149 -22.30 15.52 -6.04
C GLU A 149 -21.74 16.94 -6.08
N HIS A 150 -20.41 17.10 -6.11
CA HIS A 150 -19.79 18.40 -5.86
C HIS A 150 -19.11 19.03 -7.08
N TYR A 151 -18.88 18.26 -8.16
CA TYR A 151 -18.28 18.80 -9.37
C TYR A 151 -19.29 18.84 -10.54
N PRO A 152 -19.85 20.02 -10.91
CA PRO A 152 -20.79 20.13 -12.04
C PRO A 152 -20.24 19.59 -13.36
N ALA A 153 -18.93 19.71 -13.60
CA ALA A 153 -18.28 19.18 -14.79
C ALA A 153 -18.36 17.64 -14.86
N ILE A 154 -18.32 16.96 -13.72
CA ILE A 154 -18.45 15.49 -13.64
C ILE A 154 -19.90 15.09 -13.95
N GLN A 155 -20.89 15.81 -13.41
CA GLN A 155 -22.28 15.54 -13.69
C GLN A 155 -22.60 15.76 -15.17
N ASN A 156 -22.11 16.85 -15.77
CA ASN A 156 -22.29 17.11 -17.20
C ASN A 156 -21.66 15.99 -18.07
N ALA A 157 -20.43 15.55 -17.75
CA ALA A 157 -19.79 14.46 -18.46
C ALA A 157 -20.56 13.13 -18.32
N LEU A 158 -21.19 12.89 -17.16
CA LEU A 158 -22.05 11.72 -16.95
C LEU A 158 -23.31 11.80 -17.84
N ASP A 159 -23.98 12.93 -17.86
CA ASP A 159 -25.20 13.17 -18.66
C ASP A 159 -24.92 13.03 -20.17
N GLU A 160 -23.72 13.41 -20.61
CA GLU A 160 -23.23 13.26 -21.98
C GLU A 160 -22.69 11.85 -22.32
N GLY A 161 -22.60 10.96 -21.33
CA GLY A 161 -22.01 9.63 -21.51
C GLY A 161 -20.49 9.63 -21.73
N MET A 162 -19.82 10.72 -21.33
CA MET A 162 -18.37 10.95 -21.50
C MET A 162 -17.58 10.80 -20.19
N LEU A 163 -18.23 10.50 -19.08
CA LEU A 163 -17.55 10.34 -17.80
C LEU A 163 -16.77 9.03 -17.75
N CYS A 164 -15.48 9.13 -17.38
CA CYS A 164 -14.67 8.06 -16.84
C CYS A 164 -14.34 8.38 -15.38
N MET A 165 -14.47 7.39 -14.49
CA MET A 165 -14.14 7.53 -13.09
C MET A 165 -13.63 6.20 -12.51
N GLY A 166 -12.76 6.25 -11.51
CA GLY A 166 -12.26 5.01 -10.90
C GLY A 166 -10.91 5.17 -10.19
N PRO A 167 -10.19 4.06 -9.98
CA PRO A 167 -8.85 4.11 -9.42
C PRO A 167 -7.90 4.99 -10.24
N MET A 168 -6.97 5.66 -9.57
CA MET A 168 -5.91 6.45 -10.24
C MET A 168 -5.17 5.62 -11.30
N ALA A 169 -4.95 4.34 -11.03
CA ALA A 169 -4.33 3.42 -11.99
C ALA A 169 -5.03 3.42 -13.35
N SER A 170 -6.37 3.48 -13.39
CA SER A 170 -7.12 3.50 -14.66
C SER A 170 -6.94 4.80 -15.44
N TYR A 171 -6.80 5.93 -14.74
CA TYR A 171 -6.47 7.21 -15.36
C TYR A 171 -5.06 7.19 -15.97
N LEU A 172 -4.09 6.66 -15.23
CA LEU A 172 -2.72 6.56 -15.71
C LEU A 172 -2.60 5.60 -16.90
N VAL A 173 -3.29 4.45 -16.87
CA VAL A 173 -3.38 3.56 -18.05
C VAL A 173 -3.97 4.31 -19.25
N PHE A 174 -5.07 5.05 -19.04
CA PHE A 174 -5.69 5.82 -20.10
C PHE A 174 -4.75 6.91 -20.67
N LYS A 175 -3.98 7.58 -19.82
CA LYS A 175 -3.10 8.69 -20.24
C LYS A 175 -1.80 8.23 -20.85
N LEU A 176 -1.20 7.17 -20.32
CA LEU A 176 0.12 6.68 -20.69
C LEU A 176 0.06 5.68 -21.86
N SER A 177 -1.08 4.97 -22.04
CA SER A 177 -1.20 4.06 -23.19
C SER A 177 -1.56 4.82 -24.47
N LYS A 178 -0.91 4.42 -25.56
CA LYS A 178 -1.15 4.95 -26.90
C LYS A 178 -2.59 4.78 -27.36
N GLU A 179 -3.23 3.70 -26.92
CA GLU A 179 -4.60 3.32 -27.28
C GLU A 179 -5.66 3.99 -26.40
N HIS A 180 -5.26 4.68 -25.32
CA HIS A 180 -6.16 5.31 -24.36
C HIS A 180 -7.21 4.35 -23.79
N HIS A 181 -6.77 3.12 -23.41
CA HIS A 181 -7.66 2.11 -22.86
C HIS A 181 -8.21 2.51 -21.49
N PHE A 182 -9.52 2.41 -21.33
CA PHE A 182 -10.19 2.60 -20.03
C PHE A 182 -10.25 1.28 -19.27
N LEU A 183 -9.12 0.91 -18.67
CA LEU A 183 -8.90 -0.34 -17.96
C LEU A 183 -8.37 -0.09 -16.56
N THR A 184 -8.62 -1.03 -15.66
CA THR A 184 -7.96 -1.14 -14.36
C THR A 184 -7.59 -2.60 -14.09
N ASP A 185 -6.72 -2.83 -13.11
CA ASP A 185 -6.45 -4.17 -12.58
C ASP A 185 -7.35 -4.50 -11.39
N VAL A 186 -7.40 -5.79 -11.04
CA VAL A 186 -8.23 -6.28 -9.94
C VAL A 186 -7.74 -5.79 -8.57
N VAL A 187 -6.43 -5.60 -8.37
CA VAL A 187 -5.87 -5.13 -7.11
C VAL A 187 -6.40 -3.72 -6.79
N ASN A 188 -6.35 -2.81 -7.76
CA ASN A 188 -6.87 -1.45 -7.59
C ASN A 188 -8.41 -1.42 -7.57
N ALA A 189 -9.09 -2.21 -8.40
CA ALA A 189 -10.56 -2.31 -8.38
C ALA A 189 -11.07 -2.77 -7.02
N SER A 190 -10.46 -3.80 -6.42
CA SER A 190 -10.85 -4.34 -5.11
C SER A 190 -10.72 -3.33 -3.97
N ARG A 191 -9.89 -2.27 -4.11
CA ARG A 191 -9.70 -1.20 -3.10
C ARG A 191 -10.69 -0.03 -3.23
N THR A 192 -11.71 -0.17 -4.07
CA THR A 192 -12.74 0.87 -4.26
C THR A 192 -13.92 0.76 -3.29
N GLN A 193 -14.14 -0.37 -2.63
CA GLN A 193 -15.40 -0.73 -1.94
C GLN A 193 -16.61 -0.93 -2.88
N LEU A 194 -16.37 -1.08 -4.17
CA LEU A 194 -17.40 -1.35 -5.19
C LEU A 194 -17.22 -2.73 -5.83
N TRP A 195 -16.15 -3.44 -5.49
CA TRP A 195 -15.74 -4.72 -6.05
C TRP A 195 -16.12 -5.88 -5.12
N SER A 196 -16.74 -6.90 -5.67
CA SER A 196 -17.07 -8.13 -4.95
C SER A 196 -15.96 -9.16 -5.06
N LEU A 197 -15.40 -9.58 -3.93
CA LEU A 197 -14.48 -10.71 -3.90
C LEU A 197 -15.17 -12.04 -4.26
N HIS A 198 -16.50 -12.12 -4.21
CA HIS A 198 -17.24 -13.35 -4.53
C HIS A 198 -17.35 -13.57 -6.02
N THR A 199 -17.71 -12.53 -6.77
CA THR A 199 -17.92 -12.59 -8.23
C THR A 199 -16.67 -12.20 -9.01
N ASN A 200 -15.68 -11.56 -8.37
CA ASN A 200 -14.53 -10.90 -9.00
C ASN A 200 -14.99 -9.92 -10.09
N ASP A 201 -15.95 -9.06 -9.73
CA ASP A 201 -16.49 -8.01 -10.61
C ASP A 201 -17.06 -6.85 -9.77
N TRP A 202 -17.39 -5.74 -10.42
CA TRP A 202 -18.15 -4.64 -9.83
C TRP A 202 -19.48 -5.16 -9.27
N ASP A 203 -19.74 -4.90 -8.00
CA ASP A 203 -20.94 -5.43 -7.31
C ASP A 203 -22.15 -4.52 -7.52
N PRO A 204 -23.23 -4.99 -8.18
CA PRO A 204 -24.41 -4.18 -8.46
C PRO A 204 -25.07 -3.59 -7.20
N ALA A 205 -25.09 -4.35 -6.08
CA ALA A 205 -25.70 -3.88 -4.84
C ALA A 205 -24.86 -2.79 -4.16
N LEU A 206 -23.54 -2.83 -4.29
CA LEU A 206 -22.65 -1.76 -3.80
C LEU A 206 -22.72 -0.53 -4.72
N LEU A 207 -22.81 -0.75 -6.04
CA LEU A 207 -22.99 0.36 -6.99
C LEU A 207 -24.29 1.12 -6.70
N ASP A 208 -25.40 0.41 -6.49
CA ASP A 208 -26.69 1.00 -6.10
C ASP A 208 -26.59 1.69 -4.74
N LEU A 209 -25.96 1.05 -3.74
CA LEU A 209 -25.80 1.59 -2.39
C LEU A 209 -25.06 2.93 -2.37
N PHE A 210 -23.99 3.04 -3.14
CA PHE A 210 -23.17 4.24 -3.25
C PHE A 210 -23.61 5.17 -4.40
N ASN A 211 -24.63 4.75 -5.17
CA ASN A 211 -25.15 5.45 -6.35
C ASN A 211 -24.03 5.81 -7.34
N ILE A 212 -23.27 4.78 -7.75
CA ILE A 212 -22.18 4.89 -8.72
C ILE A 212 -22.60 4.25 -10.04
N PRO A 213 -22.56 4.97 -11.16
CA PRO A 213 -22.95 4.45 -12.46
C PRO A 213 -21.90 3.48 -13.02
N LEU A 214 -22.29 2.23 -13.25
CA LEU A 214 -21.42 1.18 -13.78
C LEU A 214 -20.74 1.57 -15.10
N GLN A 215 -21.46 2.26 -16.00
CA GLN A 215 -20.95 2.66 -17.30
C GLN A 215 -19.80 3.68 -17.24
N ALA A 216 -19.58 4.34 -16.10
CA ALA A 216 -18.50 5.27 -15.87
C ALA A 216 -17.27 4.61 -15.20
N LEU A 217 -17.33 3.31 -14.86
CA LEU A 217 -16.23 2.55 -14.28
C LEU A 217 -15.40 1.82 -15.36
N PRO A 218 -14.09 1.61 -15.11
CA PRO A 218 -13.22 0.92 -16.06
C PRO A 218 -13.55 -0.58 -16.16
N LEU A 219 -13.26 -1.17 -17.31
CA LEU A 219 -13.22 -2.61 -17.42
C LEU A 219 -12.01 -3.14 -16.63
N CYS A 220 -12.25 -4.11 -15.77
CA CYS A 220 -11.20 -4.75 -14.97
C CYS A 220 -10.50 -5.88 -15.75
N ARG A 221 -9.19 -5.99 -15.57
CA ARG A 221 -8.33 -7.01 -16.16
C ARG A 221 -7.50 -7.70 -15.07
N PRO A 222 -6.98 -8.91 -15.31
CA PRO A 222 -5.97 -9.52 -14.46
C PRO A 222 -4.76 -8.60 -14.26
N THR A 223 -4.05 -8.75 -13.14
CA THR A 223 -2.84 -7.96 -12.81
C THR A 223 -1.82 -8.00 -13.94
N THR A 224 -1.53 -9.19 -14.45
CA THR A 224 -0.72 -9.37 -15.66
C THR A 224 -1.64 -9.55 -16.85
N SER A 225 -1.73 -8.54 -17.72
CA SER A 225 -2.59 -8.50 -18.88
C SER A 225 -2.07 -7.45 -19.88
N HIS A 226 -2.70 -7.37 -21.06
CA HIS A 226 -2.37 -6.31 -22.02
C HIS A 226 -3.18 -5.04 -21.74
N TYR A 227 -2.48 -3.98 -21.31
CA TYR A 227 -3.07 -2.67 -20.99
C TYR A 227 -2.84 -1.60 -22.08
N GLY A 228 -2.22 -1.99 -23.21
CA GLY A 228 -1.86 -1.10 -24.31
C GLY A 228 -0.34 -0.99 -24.44
N HIS A 229 0.12 0.06 -25.11
CA HIS A 229 1.55 0.34 -25.32
C HIS A 229 1.92 1.70 -24.75
N LEU A 230 2.94 1.71 -23.91
CA LEU A 230 3.59 2.93 -23.44
C LEU A 230 4.48 3.49 -24.55
N LYS A 231 4.30 4.77 -24.89
CA LYS A 231 5.18 5.44 -25.84
C LYS A 231 6.42 6.00 -25.12
N LEU A 232 7.59 5.51 -25.50
CA LEU A 232 8.88 5.97 -24.98
C LEU A 232 9.80 6.38 -26.16
N GLY A 233 9.83 7.67 -26.46
CA GLY A 233 10.48 8.21 -27.65
C GLY A 233 9.91 7.59 -28.93
N GLN A 234 10.75 6.85 -29.67
CA GLN A 234 10.34 6.11 -30.86
C GLN A 234 9.85 4.68 -30.59
N TYR A 235 9.94 4.20 -29.34
CA TYR A 235 9.60 2.85 -28.96
C TYR A 235 8.17 2.76 -28.42
N ASP A 236 7.44 1.72 -28.86
CA ASP A 236 6.13 1.34 -28.33
C ASP A 236 6.35 0.13 -27.39
N ILE A 237 6.39 0.36 -26.09
CA ILE A 237 6.67 -0.66 -25.06
C ILE A 237 5.36 -1.27 -24.57
N PRO A 238 5.15 -2.59 -24.65
CA PRO A 238 3.92 -3.21 -24.14
C PRO A 238 3.75 -2.96 -22.63
N LEU A 239 2.63 -2.34 -22.21
CA LEU A 239 2.23 -2.23 -20.81
C LEU A 239 1.51 -3.52 -20.43
N LYS A 240 2.20 -4.41 -19.72
CA LYS A 240 1.75 -5.78 -19.44
C LYS A 240 1.35 -6.03 -18.00
N LEU A 241 1.52 -5.05 -17.13
CA LEU A 241 1.21 -5.20 -15.72
C LEU A 241 0.69 -3.89 -15.14
N VAL A 242 -0.41 -3.98 -14.39
CA VAL A 242 -0.91 -2.91 -13.52
C VAL A 242 -1.25 -3.52 -12.17
N THR A 243 -0.81 -2.86 -11.07
CA THR A 243 -1.03 -3.37 -9.72
C THR A 243 -0.99 -2.25 -8.67
N GLY A 244 -1.21 -2.60 -7.41
CA GLY A 244 -0.97 -1.73 -6.27
C GLY A 244 0.48 -1.83 -5.78
N ASP A 245 1.02 -0.72 -5.29
CA ASP A 245 2.38 -0.59 -4.74
C ASP A 245 2.72 -1.67 -3.69
N GLN A 246 1.89 -1.79 -2.67
CA GLN A 246 2.08 -2.76 -1.58
C GLN A 246 1.92 -4.22 -2.04
N SER A 247 1.08 -4.47 -3.05
CA SER A 247 0.93 -5.80 -3.64
C SER A 247 2.18 -6.18 -4.42
N ALA A 248 2.70 -5.27 -5.25
CA ALA A 248 3.95 -5.48 -5.97
C ALA A 248 5.13 -5.75 -5.02
N ALA A 249 5.25 -4.97 -3.94
CA ALA A 249 6.35 -5.09 -2.98
C ALA A 249 6.48 -6.49 -2.36
N MET A 250 5.40 -7.26 -2.26
CA MET A 250 5.45 -8.64 -1.77
C MET A 250 6.24 -9.59 -2.69
N PHE A 251 6.34 -9.26 -3.98
CA PHE A 251 7.05 -10.03 -5.00
C PHE A 251 8.50 -9.58 -5.21
N ALA A 252 8.98 -8.61 -4.45
CA ALA A 252 10.31 -8.01 -4.64
C ALA A 252 11.45 -9.05 -4.59
N TYR A 253 11.26 -10.12 -3.82
CA TYR A 253 12.30 -11.12 -3.55
C TYR A 253 11.93 -12.52 -4.08
N GLY A 254 11.01 -12.57 -5.04
CA GLY A 254 10.56 -13.80 -5.66
C GLY A 254 9.12 -14.16 -5.33
N HIS A 255 8.80 -15.44 -5.40
CA HIS A 255 7.47 -15.95 -5.08
C HIS A 255 7.05 -15.59 -3.67
N VAL A 256 5.82 -15.12 -3.51
CA VAL A 256 5.22 -14.86 -2.20
C VAL A 256 5.09 -16.16 -1.42
N GLN A 257 5.78 -16.24 -0.28
CA GLN A 257 5.86 -17.44 0.52
C GLN A 257 4.65 -17.58 1.45
N PRO A 258 3.95 -18.72 1.45
CA PRO A 258 2.74 -18.92 2.25
C PRO A 258 3.01 -18.98 3.76
N ASP A 259 4.24 -19.21 4.19
CA ASP A 259 4.69 -19.29 5.58
C ASP A 259 5.25 -17.96 6.13
N THR A 260 5.30 -16.92 5.30
CA THR A 260 5.89 -15.62 5.63
C THR A 260 4.81 -14.57 5.90
N ALA A 261 4.98 -13.78 6.97
CA ALA A 261 4.26 -12.55 7.18
C ALA A 261 5.08 -11.37 6.63
N TYR A 262 4.50 -10.59 5.74
CA TYR A 262 5.16 -9.43 5.13
C TYR A 262 4.75 -8.16 5.86
N ILE A 263 5.74 -7.37 6.29
CA ILE A 263 5.50 -6.09 6.97
C ILE A 263 6.15 -4.98 6.15
N ASN A 264 5.38 -3.92 5.88
CA ASN A 264 5.90 -2.68 5.33
C ASN A 264 5.64 -1.54 6.31
N THR A 265 6.68 -0.78 6.68
CA THR A 265 6.63 0.30 7.66
C THR A 265 6.96 1.65 7.02
N GLY A 266 5.95 2.50 6.89
CA GLY A 266 6.07 3.87 6.42
C GLY A 266 5.45 4.86 7.42
N THR A 267 4.65 5.81 6.93
CA THR A 267 3.80 6.69 7.76
C THR A 267 2.87 5.88 8.66
N GLY A 268 2.21 4.87 8.10
CA GLY A 268 1.58 3.75 8.80
C GLY A 268 2.39 2.47 8.60
N ALA A 269 1.87 1.34 9.09
CA ALA A 269 2.45 0.04 8.79
C ALA A 269 1.37 -0.98 8.38
N PHE A 270 1.77 -1.94 7.57
CA PHE A 270 0.89 -2.97 7.03
C PHE A 270 1.50 -4.33 7.29
N VAL A 271 0.67 -5.28 7.72
CA VAL A 271 1.03 -6.69 7.88
C VAL A 271 0.20 -7.48 6.89
N SER A 272 0.83 -8.20 5.98
CA SER A 272 0.18 -9.01 4.95
C SER A 272 0.55 -10.46 5.13
N ARG A 273 -0.45 -11.33 5.21
CA ARG A 273 -0.29 -12.77 5.32
C ARG A 273 -0.91 -13.44 4.11
N PRO A 274 -0.12 -14.07 3.22
CA PRO A 274 -0.66 -14.77 2.07
C PRO A 274 -1.63 -15.88 2.47
N SER A 275 -2.75 -15.97 1.77
CA SER A 275 -3.74 -17.04 1.92
C SER A 275 -3.92 -17.85 0.63
N GLY A 276 -3.09 -17.60 -0.39
CA GLY A 276 -3.20 -18.23 -1.69
C GLY A 276 -4.55 -17.95 -2.33
N PRO A 277 -5.22 -18.97 -2.94
CA PRO A 277 -6.52 -18.79 -3.56
C PRO A 277 -7.68 -18.71 -2.54
N LEU A 278 -7.40 -18.82 -1.25
CA LEU A 278 -8.42 -18.84 -0.20
C LEU A 278 -8.82 -17.45 0.22
N LYS A 279 -10.10 -17.12 0.05
CA LYS A 279 -10.73 -15.90 0.56
C LYS A 279 -11.06 -16.09 2.03
N ILE A 280 -10.14 -15.74 2.92
CA ILE A 280 -10.34 -15.88 4.35
C ILE A 280 -11.03 -14.63 4.88
N TYR A 281 -12.23 -14.76 5.42
CA TYR A 281 -12.93 -13.68 6.10
C TYR A 281 -12.47 -13.56 7.55
N GLY A 282 -11.85 -12.44 7.88
CA GLY A 282 -11.43 -12.09 9.24
C GLY A 282 -12.23 -10.91 9.79
N ARG A 283 -13.04 -11.11 10.86
CA ARG A 283 -13.85 -10.02 11.43
C ARG A 283 -13.05 -8.79 11.84
N ARG A 284 -11.73 -8.92 12.02
CA ARG A 284 -10.83 -7.86 12.50
C ARG A 284 -9.72 -7.52 11.53
N LEU A 285 -9.65 -8.20 10.39
CA LEU A 285 -8.64 -8.04 9.36
C LEU A 285 -9.29 -7.77 8.02
N LEU A 286 -8.53 -7.22 7.10
CA LEU A 286 -8.94 -7.07 5.71
C LEU A 286 -8.62 -8.37 4.94
N THR A 287 -9.38 -8.60 3.87
CA THR A 287 -9.02 -9.58 2.84
C THR A 287 -8.80 -8.81 1.55
N SER A 288 -7.60 -8.89 0.98
CA SER A 288 -7.21 -8.13 -0.19
C SER A 288 -6.72 -9.05 -1.31
N VAL A 289 -6.93 -8.64 -2.55
CA VAL A 289 -6.29 -9.27 -3.71
C VAL A 289 -4.85 -8.77 -3.78
N VAL A 290 -3.90 -9.69 -3.96
CA VAL A 290 -2.48 -9.34 -4.16
C VAL A 290 -2.07 -9.47 -5.61
N GLU A 291 -2.61 -10.46 -6.29
CA GLU A 291 -2.39 -10.71 -7.73
C GLU A 291 -3.56 -11.48 -8.31
N GLN A 292 -3.84 -11.27 -9.58
CA GLN A 292 -4.72 -12.12 -10.38
C GLN A 292 -4.08 -12.43 -11.72
N SER A 293 -4.03 -13.70 -12.06
CA SER A 293 -3.75 -14.20 -13.41
C SER A 293 -5.05 -14.58 -14.14
N GLU A 294 -4.95 -15.08 -15.36
CA GLU A 294 -6.12 -15.63 -16.08
C GLU A 294 -6.69 -16.90 -15.42
N GLN A 295 -5.87 -17.61 -14.62
CA GLN A 295 -6.23 -18.91 -14.05
C GLN A 295 -6.61 -18.83 -12.58
N ASP A 296 -6.00 -17.92 -11.83
CA ASP A 296 -6.11 -17.88 -10.38
C ASP A 296 -6.03 -16.45 -9.80
N THR A 297 -6.58 -16.30 -8.59
CA THR A 297 -6.51 -15.06 -7.82
C THR A 297 -5.85 -15.35 -6.48
N GLN A 298 -4.81 -14.60 -6.14
CA GLN A 298 -4.07 -14.72 -4.91
C GLN A 298 -4.56 -13.66 -3.90
N TYR A 299 -4.84 -14.09 -2.68
CA TYR A 299 -5.36 -13.26 -1.60
C TYR A 299 -4.38 -13.16 -0.44
N VAL A 300 -4.55 -12.11 0.36
CA VAL A 300 -3.87 -11.91 1.63
C VAL A 300 -4.86 -11.51 2.72
N LEU A 301 -4.61 -11.95 3.94
CA LEU A 301 -5.11 -11.25 5.13
C LEU A 301 -4.23 -10.03 5.37
N GLU A 302 -4.84 -8.87 5.57
CA GLU A 302 -4.11 -7.61 5.75
C GLU A 302 -4.51 -6.96 7.07
N GLY A 303 -3.51 -6.59 7.84
CA GLY A 303 -3.62 -5.79 9.05
C GLY A 303 -2.96 -4.43 8.87
N THR A 304 -3.51 -3.39 9.49
CA THR A 304 -3.03 -2.00 9.37
C THR A 304 -2.71 -1.42 10.73
N VAL A 305 -1.63 -0.65 10.82
CA VAL A 305 -1.26 0.22 11.96
C VAL A 305 -1.20 1.64 11.44
N ASN A 306 -2.14 2.50 11.83
CA ASN A 306 -2.22 3.87 11.30
C ASN A 306 -1.06 4.74 11.79
N GLY A 307 -0.73 4.65 13.08
CA GLY A 307 0.33 5.42 13.70
C GLY A 307 1.66 4.64 13.74
N ALA A 308 2.45 4.67 12.67
CA ALA A 308 3.82 4.14 12.67
C ALA A 308 4.82 5.30 12.58
N GLY A 309 5.34 5.67 11.42
CA GLY A 309 6.19 6.85 11.26
C GLY A 309 5.51 8.14 11.69
N SER A 310 4.21 8.27 11.45
CA SER A 310 3.42 9.40 11.90
C SER A 310 3.36 9.53 13.43
N ALA A 311 3.43 8.44 14.19
CA ALA A 311 3.50 8.51 15.64
C ALA A 311 4.85 9.06 16.14
N LEU A 312 5.95 8.73 15.45
CA LEU A 312 7.26 9.33 15.75
C LEU A 312 7.30 10.82 15.38
N SER A 313 6.72 11.20 14.24
CA SER A 313 6.62 12.62 13.83
C SER A 313 5.77 13.42 14.81
N TRP A 314 4.61 12.89 15.19
CA TRP A 314 3.77 13.50 16.23
C TRP A 314 4.52 13.67 17.55
N LEU A 315 5.25 12.64 17.99
CA LEU A 315 6.03 12.72 19.24
C LEU A 315 7.11 13.82 19.16
N ALA A 316 7.82 13.89 18.01
CA ALA A 316 8.82 14.90 17.78
C ALA A 316 8.27 16.33 17.88
N GLU A 317 7.11 16.56 17.28
CA GLU A 317 6.43 17.88 17.29
C GLU A 317 5.85 18.22 18.66
N GLU A 318 5.08 17.31 19.26
CA GLU A 318 4.37 17.54 20.55
C GLU A 318 5.33 17.75 21.72
N HIS A 319 6.45 17.02 21.74
CA HIS A 319 7.44 17.08 22.80
C HIS A 319 8.73 17.84 22.42
N GLN A 320 8.78 18.44 21.22
CA GLN A 320 9.93 19.21 20.70
C GLN A 320 11.26 18.41 20.73
N ILE A 321 11.21 17.12 20.44
CA ILE A 321 12.37 16.24 20.39
C ILE A 321 13.00 16.31 19.00
N THR A 322 14.18 16.90 18.87
CA THR A 322 14.82 17.19 17.57
C THR A 322 15.86 16.16 17.13
N ASN A 323 16.31 15.30 18.04
CA ASN A 323 17.42 14.37 17.84
C ASN A 323 16.99 12.89 17.74
N ILE A 324 15.70 12.60 17.48
CA ILE A 324 15.20 11.21 17.44
C ILE A 324 16.02 10.40 16.44
N GLN A 325 16.24 10.91 15.23
CA GLN A 325 16.88 10.12 14.17
C GLN A 325 18.32 9.74 14.50
N SER A 326 19.09 10.61 15.18
CA SER A 326 20.48 10.34 15.58
C SER A 326 20.59 9.46 16.82
N GLU A 327 19.65 9.57 17.75
CA GLU A 327 19.72 8.91 19.06
C GLU A 327 18.92 7.61 19.16
N LEU A 328 18.03 7.34 18.20
CA LEU A 328 17.06 6.24 18.27
C LEU A 328 17.72 4.88 18.51
N ALA A 329 18.80 4.57 17.81
CA ALA A 329 19.51 3.30 17.97
C ALA A 329 20.08 3.14 19.39
N HIS A 330 20.66 4.21 19.93
CA HIS A 330 21.19 4.25 21.30
C HIS A 330 20.07 4.11 22.33
N TRP A 331 18.99 4.88 22.19
CA TRP A 331 17.85 4.80 23.11
C TRP A 331 17.18 3.44 23.12
N LEU A 332 17.06 2.80 21.95
CA LEU A 332 16.53 1.45 21.84
C LEU A 332 17.43 0.40 22.54
N ALA A 333 18.76 0.63 22.59
CA ALA A 333 19.68 -0.28 23.28
C ALA A 333 19.62 -0.10 24.81
N ASP A 334 19.56 1.15 25.30
CA ASP A 334 19.82 1.49 26.69
C ASP A 334 18.56 1.66 27.55
N THR A 335 17.38 1.94 26.93
CA THR A 335 16.15 2.16 27.70
C THR A 335 15.50 0.82 28.07
N LEU A 336 15.52 0.49 29.37
CA LEU A 336 15.05 -0.81 29.88
C LEU A 336 13.58 -0.79 30.31
N GLU A 337 13.07 0.33 30.78
CA GLU A 337 11.71 0.46 31.35
C GLU A 337 10.93 1.65 30.78
N PRO A 338 10.64 1.65 29.46
CA PRO A 338 9.81 2.70 28.88
C PRO A 338 8.36 2.61 29.44
N PRO A 339 7.60 3.74 29.44
CA PRO A 339 6.16 3.72 29.75
C PRO A 339 5.39 2.93 28.70
N LEU A 340 4.13 2.59 28.99
CA LEU A 340 3.21 2.14 27.96
C LEU A 340 2.71 3.35 27.15
N PHE A 341 2.73 3.23 25.84
CA PHE A 341 2.12 4.23 24.96
C PHE A 341 0.86 3.66 24.31
N PHE A 342 -0.25 4.36 24.48
CA PHE A 342 -1.52 4.09 23.82
C PHE A 342 -1.57 4.93 22.54
N ASN A 343 -1.31 4.26 21.42
CA ASN A 343 -1.09 4.89 20.13
C ASN A 343 -2.40 5.13 19.38
N GLY A 344 -3.05 6.24 19.67
CA GLY A 344 -4.27 6.70 18.98
C GLY A 344 -4.01 7.57 17.74
N ILE A 345 -2.76 7.73 17.33
CA ILE A 345 -2.40 8.58 16.18
C ILE A 345 -3.11 8.07 14.92
N SER A 346 -3.92 8.95 14.32
CA SER A 346 -4.80 8.64 13.18
C SER A 346 -5.85 7.54 13.48
N GLY A 347 -6.15 7.27 14.76
CA GLY A 347 -7.04 6.22 15.23
C GLY A 347 -6.42 4.82 15.17
N LEU A 348 -7.01 3.88 15.90
CA LEU A 348 -6.65 2.47 15.83
C LEU A 348 -7.28 1.80 14.61
N ALA A 349 -6.46 1.23 13.76
CA ALA A 349 -6.91 0.33 12.69
C ALA A 349 -7.03 -1.13 13.20
N SER A 350 -6.67 -2.13 12.41
CA SER A 350 -6.76 -3.53 12.81
C SER A 350 -5.83 -3.87 13.99
N PRO A 351 -6.24 -4.79 14.84
CA PRO A 351 -7.50 -5.52 14.85
C PRO A 351 -8.61 -4.84 15.65
N PHE A 352 -8.47 -3.57 16.02
CA PHE A 352 -9.34 -2.88 16.98
C PHE A 352 -10.45 -2.06 16.32
N TRP A 353 -10.15 -1.30 15.27
CA TRP A 353 -11.06 -0.46 14.47
C TRP A 353 -11.79 0.61 15.29
N ILE A 354 -11.03 1.43 16.02
CA ILE A 354 -11.52 2.53 16.86
C ILE A 354 -10.97 3.86 16.33
N ALA A 355 -11.84 4.69 15.77
CA ALA A 355 -11.43 5.95 15.16
C ALA A 355 -10.92 6.97 16.20
N ASP A 356 -11.65 7.11 17.31
CA ASP A 356 -11.37 8.09 18.36
C ASP A 356 -10.70 7.42 19.56
N PHE A 357 -9.51 6.85 19.34
CA PHE A 357 -8.74 6.25 20.41
C PHE A 357 -7.77 7.26 21.03
N PRO A 358 -7.66 7.34 22.38
CA PRO A 358 -6.81 8.32 23.03
C PRO A 358 -5.33 8.07 22.78
N THR A 359 -4.57 9.15 22.51
CA THR A 359 -3.10 9.13 22.42
C THR A 359 -2.52 9.58 23.75
N ARG A 360 -1.86 8.69 24.48
CA ARG A 360 -1.27 9.01 25.78
C ARG A 360 -0.25 7.99 26.25
N PHE A 361 0.61 8.42 27.15
CA PHE A 361 1.44 7.53 27.98
C PHE A 361 0.66 7.10 29.25
N ASP A 362 1.06 6.00 29.85
CA ASP A 362 0.48 5.53 31.13
C ASP A 362 1.03 6.29 32.35
N ARG A 363 2.16 7.03 32.17
CA ARG A 363 2.79 7.89 33.18
C ARG A 363 3.38 9.14 32.53
N ASP A 364 3.38 10.27 33.25
CA ASP A 364 3.77 11.59 32.70
C ASP A 364 5.27 11.89 32.81
N ASN A 365 5.93 11.47 33.91
CA ASN A 365 7.36 11.76 34.16
C ASN A 365 8.26 10.77 33.42
N CYS A 366 8.50 11.03 32.12
CA CYS A 366 9.35 10.21 31.27
C CYS A 366 10.35 11.07 30.53
N SER A 367 11.57 10.57 30.40
CA SER A 367 12.59 11.15 29.54
C SER A 367 12.22 11.02 28.06
N ASP A 368 12.87 11.78 27.19
CA ASP A 368 12.66 11.72 25.75
C ASP A 368 12.99 10.31 25.21
N ALA A 369 14.07 9.70 25.68
CA ALA A 369 14.44 8.33 25.36
C ALA A 369 13.32 7.32 25.70
N GLU A 370 12.76 7.39 26.92
CA GLU A 370 11.67 6.52 27.36
C GLU A 370 10.41 6.72 26.50
N LYS A 371 10.04 7.95 26.15
CA LYS A 371 8.89 8.25 25.29
C LYS A 371 9.08 7.70 23.88
N VAL A 372 10.25 7.91 23.28
CA VAL A 372 10.55 7.43 21.92
C VAL A 372 10.53 5.91 21.88
N VAL A 373 11.17 5.24 22.84
CA VAL A 373 11.15 3.78 22.92
C VAL A 373 9.73 3.23 23.14
N ALA A 374 8.91 3.90 23.98
CA ALA A 374 7.51 3.53 24.19
C ALA A 374 6.67 3.62 22.89
N VAL A 375 6.91 4.65 22.07
CA VAL A 375 6.24 4.79 20.76
C VAL A 375 6.66 3.63 19.83
N ILE A 376 7.96 3.31 19.74
CA ILE A 376 8.44 2.16 18.96
C ILE A 376 7.82 0.85 19.49
N GLU A 377 7.82 0.63 20.82
CA GLU A 377 7.19 -0.58 21.37
C GLU A 377 5.69 -0.65 21.07
N SER A 378 4.98 0.47 21.06
CA SER A 378 3.56 0.49 20.68
C SER A 378 3.32 0.05 19.24
N ILE A 379 4.22 0.42 18.32
CA ILE A 379 4.17 -0.04 16.92
C ILE A 379 4.40 -1.56 16.89
N VAL A 380 5.42 -2.05 17.58
CA VAL A 380 5.71 -3.50 17.69
C VAL A 380 4.53 -4.24 18.28
N PHE A 381 3.87 -3.73 19.32
CA PHE A 381 2.69 -4.32 19.95
C PHE A 381 1.51 -4.42 18.99
N LEU A 382 1.24 -3.35 18.23
CA LEU A 382 0.17 -3.34 17.23
C LEU A 382 0.45 -4.31 16.06
N LEU A 383 1.70 -4.40 15.60
CA LEU A 383 2.12 -5.37 14.59
C LEU A 383 1.95 -6.82 15.11
N CYS A 384 2.40 -7.08 16.34
CA CYS A 384 2.24 -8.39 16.96
C CYS A 384 0.76 -8.77 17.15
N ALA A 385 -0.09 -7.85 17.60
CA ALA A 385 -1.53 -8.06 17.74
C ALA A 385 -2.20 -8.45 16.40
N ASN A 386 -1.77 -7.84 15.29
CA ASN A 386 -2.23 -8.23 13.96
C ASN A 386 -1.80 -9.65 13.58
N ILE A 387 -0.53 -10.01 13.83
CA ILE A 387 -0.02 -11.37 13.57
C ILE A 387 -0.77 -12.39 14.42
N GLU A 388 -1.04 -12.09 15.70
CA GLU A 388 -1.82 -12.97 16.58
C GLU A 388 -3.26 -13.17 16.09
N GLU A 389 -3.87 -12.14 15.53
CA GLU A 389 -5.22 -12.26 14.94
C GLU A 389 -5.18 -13.12 13.67
N MET A 390 -4.16 -12.97 12.83
CA MET A 390 -3.96 -13.80 11.64
C MET A 390 -3.74 -15.27 11.98
N LYS A 391 -3.00 -15.58 13.04
CA LYS A 391 -2.78 -16.97 13.55
C LYS A 391 -4.06 -17.69 13.94
N LYS A 392 -5.14 -16.97 14.25
CA LYS A 392 -6.45 -17.57 14.57
C LYS A 392 -7.23 -18.01 13.33
N LEU A 393 -6.87 -17.50 12.15
CA LEU A 393 -7.61 -17.66 10.91
C LEU A 393 -6.88 -18.54 9.89
N SER A 394 -5.58 -18.66 9.99
CA SER A 394 -4.73 -19.44 9.08
C SER A 394 -3.59 -20.10 9.85
N SER A 395 -2.80 -20.97 9.18
CA SER A 395 -1.58 -21.54 9.75
C SER A 395 -0.66 -20.42 10.24
N PRO A 396 0.03 -20.57 11.39
CA PRO A 396 0.98 -19.58 11.86
C PRO A 396 2.08 -19.30 10.82
N PRO A 397 2.55 -18.04 10.67
CA PRO A 397 3.75 -17.79 9.89
C PRO A 397 4.97 -18.41 10.60
N GLU A 398 5.98 -18.79 9.82
CA GLU A 398 7.25 -19.32 10.33
C GLU A 398 8.31 -18.22 10.42
N GLN A 399 8.13 -17.14 9.64
CA GLN A 399 9.04 -15.99 9.60
C GLN A 399 8.30 -14.70 9.27
N ILE A 400 8.99 -13.58 9.47
CA ILE A 400 8.55 -12.24 9.08
C ILE A 400 9.57 -11.66 8.12
N GLN A 401 9.10 -11.09 7.01
CA GLN A 401 9.89 -10.22 6.16
C GLN A 401 9.45 -8.78 6.38
N ILE A 402 10.39 -7.90 6.73
CA ILE A 402 10.09 -6.49 7.06
C ILE A 402 10.84 -5.54 6.14
N SER A 403 10.16 -4.47 5.70
CA SER A 403 10.70 -3.40 4.86
C SER A 403 10.16 -2.03 5.27
N GLY A 404 10.69 -0.99 4.65
CA GLY A 404 10.22 0.40 4.83
C GLY A 404 11.04 1.21 5.81
N GLY A 405 10.74 2.52 5.88
CA GLY A 405 11.62 3.51 6.51
C GLY A 405 11.92 3.32 8.00
N ILE A 406 10.99 2.75 8.79
CA ILE A 406 11.23 2.49 10.22
C ILE A 406 11.94 1.15 10.43
N ALA A 407 11.79 0.21 9.50
CA ALA A 407 12.43 -1.10 9.56
C ALA A 407 13.96 -1.04 9.55
N VAL A 408 14.56 0.08 9.15
CA VAL A 408 16.03 0.30 9.22
C VAL A 408 16.57 0.26 10.65
N GLN A 409 15.71 0.35 11.65
CA GLN A 409 16.07 0.33 13.05
C GLN A 409 16.18 -1.12 13.57
N ASP A 410 17.41 -1.59 13.80
CA ASP A 410 17.69 -2.95 14.31
C ASP A 410 16.93 -3.24 15.60
N GLY A 411 16.85 -2.25 16.51
CA GLY A 411 16.16 -2.41 17.78
C GLY A 411 14.65 -2.60 17.66
N LEU A 412 14.00 -2.11 16.59
CA LEU A 412 12.60 -2.42 16.28
C LEU A 412 12.48 -3.85 15.78
N CYS A 413 13.31 -4.25 14.82
CA CYS A 413 13.29 -5.60 14.24
C CYS A 413 13.55 -6.66 15.33
N GLN A 414 14.53 -6.44 16.20
CA GLN A 414 14.82 -7.36 17.30
C GLN A 414 13.65 -7.47 18.30
N ARG A 415 13.03 -6.35 18.71
CA ARG A 415 11.85 -6.37 19.59
C ARG A 415 10.67 -7.10 18.97
N LEU A 416 10.46 -6.92 17.68
CA LEU A 416 9.40 -7.63 16.97
C LEU A 416 9.70 -9.14 16.90
N ALA A 417 10.94 -9.54 16.64
CA ALA A 417 11.38 -10.95 16.67
C ALA A 417 11.16 -11.58 18.06
N ASP A 418 11.62 -10.89 19.11
CA ASP A 418 11.51 -11.35 20.50
C ASP A 418 10.05 -11.52 20.93
N LEU A 419 9.17 -10.59 20.52
CA LEU A 419 7.77 -10.60 20.93
C LEU A 419 6.95 -11.64 20.15
N CYS A 420 7.09 -11.65 18.82
CA CYS A 420 6.38 -12.58 17.94
C CYS A 420 6.93 -14.01 18.02
N ARG A 421 8.17 -14.19 18.55
CA ARG A 421 8.95 -15.44 18.56
C ARG A 421 9.12 -16.03 17.16
N LEU A 422 9.42 -15.17 16.21
CA LEU A 422 9.63 -15.52 14.81
C LEU A 422 10.92 -14.85 14.32
N PRO A 423 11.74 -15.52 13.51
CA PRO A 423 12.86 -14.88 12.84
C PRO A 423 12.34 -13.79 11.89
N ILE A 424 13.09 -12.69 11.84
CA ILE A 424 12.78 -11.58 10.96
C ILE A 424 13.87 -11.41 9.93
N TYR A 425 13.49 -11.35 8.67
CA TYR A 425 14.37 -11.01 7.57
C TYR A 425 14.11 -9.57 7.12
N ARG A 426 15.15 -8.75 7.09
CA ARG A 426 15.15 -7.40 6.55
C ARG A 426 16.04 -7.33 5.33
N PRO A 427 15.48 -7.23 4.10
CA PRO A 427 16.28 -7.03 2.88
C PRO A 427 17.06 -5.72 2.94
N VAL A 428 18.17 -5.65 2.22
CA VAL A 428 18.96 -4.40 2.09
C VAL A 428 18.32 -3.47 1.06
N GLU A 429 17.69 -4.02 0.03
CA GLU A 429 17.15 -3.28 -1.10
C GLU A 429 15.87 -2.52 -0.74
N CYS A 430 15.80 -1.24 -1.13
CA CYS A 430 14.73 -0.32 -0.74
C CYS A 430 13.59 -0.23 -1.77
N GLU A 431 13.84 -0.51 -3.05
CA GLU A 431 12.87 -0.32 -4.15
C GLU A 431 11.98 -1.55 -4.38
N ALA A 432 11.39 -2.05 -3.28
CA ALA A 432 10.61 -3.30 -3.29
C ALA A 432 9.43 -3.28 -4.28
N THR A 433 8.71 -2.15 -4.42
CA THR A 433 7.59 -2.01 -5.36
C THR A 433 8.05 -2.23 -6.80
N ALA A 434 9.04 -1.48 -7.26
CA ALA A 434 9.52 -1.54 -8.63
C ALA A 434 10.17 -2.90 -8.94
N ARG A 435 10.91 -3.46 -7.98
CA ARG A 435 11.51 -4.78 -8.11
C ARG A 435 10.45 -5.88 -8.23
N GLY A 436 9.37 -5.80 -7.45
CA GLY A 436 8.24 -6.72 -7.56
C GLY A 436 7.51 -6.62 -8.90
N VAL A 437 7.34 -5.39 -9.44
CA VAL A 437 6.83 -5.18 -10.81
C VAL A 437 7.71 -5.89 -11.82
N ALA A 438 9.04 -5.72 -11.75
CA ALA A 438 9.99 -6.36 -12.67
C ALA A 438 9.94 -7.89 -12.56
N TYR A 439 9.85 -8.43 -11.33
CA TYR A 439 9.70 -9.86 -11.10
C TYR A 439 8.44 -10.43 -11.77
N LEU A 440 7.30 -9.80 -11.58
CA LEU A 440 6.04 -10.21 -12.20
C LEU A 440 6.10 -10.12 -13.74
N LEU A 441 6.73 -9.07 -14.29
CA LEU A 441 6.92 -8.90 -15.73
C LEU A 441 7.87 -9.94 -16.34
N SER A 442 8.86 -10.40 -15.58
CA SER A 442 9.84 -11.41 -16.05
C SER A 442 9.26 -12.83 -16.12
N GLY A 443 7.98 -13.02 -15.74
CA GLY A 443 7.31 -14.32 -15.74
C GLY A 443 7.55 -15.12 -14.47
N GLN A 444 7.90 -14.47 -13.37
CA GLN A 444 8.06 -15.07 -12.03
C GLN A 444 9.08 -16.23 -12.01
N PRO A 445 10.34 -15.99 -12.34
CA PRO A 445 11.34 -17.05 -12.38
C PRO A 445 11.61 -17.64 -10.98
N ASP A 446 11.94 -18.92 -10.90
CA ASP A 446 12.27 -19.62 -9.64
C ASP A 446 13.46 -18.99 -8.90
N LYS A 447 14.37 -18.34 -9.64
CA LYS A 447 15.53 -17.64 -9.08
C LYS A 447 15.43 -16.16 -9.39
N TRP A 448 15.29 -15.38 -8.33
CA TRP A 448 15.29 -13.93 -8.34
C TRP A 448 16.27 -13.43 -7.27
N PRO A 449 17.58 -13.40 -7.58
CA PRO A 449 18.61 -13.13 -6.58
C PRO A 449 18.50 -11.70 -6.04
N GLU A 450 18.77 -11.56 -4.77
CA GLU A 450 19.00 -10.26 -4.16
C GLU A 450 20.39 -9.75 -4.55
N SER A 451 20.53 -8.42 -4.70
CA SER A 451 21.83 -7.80 -4.99
C SER A 451 22.81 -7.98 -3.82
N GLU A 452 22.30 -7.88 -2.60
CA GLU A 452 23.03 -8.11 -1.34
C GLU A 452 22.16 -8.90 -0.37
N PRO A 453 22.77 -9.79 0.47
CA PRO A 453 22.02 -10.54 1.46
C PRO A 453 21.50 -9.58 2.56
N GLY A 454 20.23 -9.75 2.93
CA GLY A 454 19.59 -9.01 4.02
C GLY A 454 20.08 -9.42 5.40
N ILE A 455 19.48 -8.82 6.42
CA ILE A 455 19.84 -9.04 7.82
C ILE A 455 18.76 -9.90 8.49
N TRP A 456 19.21 -10.93 9.20
CA TRP A 456 18.36 -11.77 10.05
C TRP A 456 18.40 -11.34 11.51
N PHE A 457 17.23 -11.30 12.16
CA PHE A 457 17.04 -11.07 13.58
C PHE A 457 16.40 -12.31 14.18
N GLU A 458 17.20 -13.10 14.89
CA GLU A 458 16.69 -14.29 15.58
C GLU A 458 16.00 -13.90 16.89
N PRO A 459 14.88 -14.55 17.25
CA PRO A 459 14.17 -14.25 18.48
C PRO A 459 15.01 -14.62 19.70
N THR A 460 15.14 -13.66 20.61
CA THR A 460 15.82 -13.85 21.90
C THR A 460 14.82 -13.76 23.07
N SER A 461 15.24 -14.14 24.26
CA SER A 461 14.41 -14.03 25.46
C SER A 461 14.35 -12.58 25.93
N ASN A 462 13.17 -11.97 25.93
CA ASN A 462 12.94 -10.61 26.42
C ASN A 462 11.71 -10.57 27.36
N PRO A 463 11.84 -11.07 28.62
CA PRO A 463 10.72 -11.13 29.56
C PRO A 463 10.11 -9.78 29.89
N ALA A 464 10.93 -8.72 29.95
CA ALA A 464 10.47 -7.37 30.26
C ALA A 464 9.54 -6.83 29.14
N LEU A 465 9.90 -7.01 27.85
CA LEU A 465 9.06 -6.65 26.70
C LEU A 465 7.74 -7.46 26.69
N GLN A 466 7.81 -8.76 26.97
CA GLN A 466 6.64 -9.64 27.03
C GLN A 466 5.69 -9.21 28.13
N GLU A 467 6.21 -8.82 29.31
CA GLU A 467 5.39 -8.31 30.43
C GLU A 467 4.73 -6.96 30.06
N ARG A 468 5.48 -6.02 29.44
CA ARG A 468 4.88 -4.75 28.95
C ARG A 468 3.79 -4.98 27.90
N TYR A 469 3.99 -5.92 26.98
CA TYR A 469 2.95 -6.28 26.00
C TYR A 469 1.70 -6.84 26.66
N ARG A 470 1.87 -7.70 27.69
CA ARG A 470 0.75 -8.25 28.46
C ARG A 470 -0.03 -7.15 29.19
N GLN A 471 0.68 -6.21 29.82
CA GLN A 471 0.08 -5.06 30.51
C GLN A 471 -0.63 -4.13 29.51
N TRP A 472 0.01 -3.83 28.38
CA TRP A 472 -0.58 -3.03 27.32
C TRP A 472 -1.86 -3.69 26.77
N THR A 473 -1.84 -4.98 26.48
CA THR A 473 -3.02 -5.72 25.99
C THR A 473 -4.18 -5.68 27.00
N ALA A 474 -3.89 -5.86 28.30
CA ALA A 474 -4.90 -5.77 29.34
C ALA A 474 -5.51 -4.36 29.46
N ALA A 475 -4.68 -3.32 29.37
CA ALA A 475 -5.12 -1.94 29.41
C ALA A 475 -5.95 -1.58 28.15
N MET A 476 -5.54 -2.03 26.96
CA MET A 476 -6.30 -1.86 25.71
C MET A 476 -7.70 -2.46 25.82
N LEU A 477 -7.83 -3.68 26.35
CA LEU A 477 -9.13 -4.33 26.57
C LEU A 477 -10.03 -3.56 27.54
N ASN A 478 -9.46 -2.93 28.57
CA ASN A 478 -10.20 -2.10 29.51
C ASN A 478 -10.69 -0.79 28.86
N ILE A 479 -9.84 -0.11 28.10
CA ILE A 479 -10.21 1.12 27.39
C ILE A 479 -11.34 0.84 26.37
N MET A 480 -11.30 -0.30 25.69
CA MET A 480 -12.34 -0.67 24.71
C MET A 480 -13.69 -1.06 25.34
N ARG A 481 -13.72 -1.35 26.65
CA ARG A 481 -14.95 -1.69 27.39
C ARG A 481 -15.58 -0.50 28.08
N SER A 482 -14.83 0.58 28.32
CA SER A 482 -15.27 1.85 28.90
C SER A 482 -15.92 2.75 27.87
#